data_4bf7b40cc027fc28ec88d98dda4a5cab
#
_entry.id   4bf7b40cc027fc28ec88d98dda4a5cab
#
_cell.length_a   1.000
_cell.length_b   1.000
_cell.length_c   1.000
_cell.angle_alpha   90.00
_cell.angle_beta   90.00
_cell.angle_gamma   90.00
#
_symmetry.space_group_name_H-M   'P 1'
#
loop_
_entity.id
_entity.type
_entity.pdbx_description
1 polymer ?
#
loop_
_entity_poly.entity_id
_entity_poly.type
_entity_poly.pdbx_seq_one_letter_code
_entity_poly.pdbx_strand_id
1 'polypeptide(L)'
;MSTPGSDSRKQARTRFAIAGVALPVLAAVIIFACCDRITSPGTLFHTTFAEQGLGAIFSGEFPAVRLEFLQESFSDQSLLFHIFLYLTKWLPLAGQLLFLLAICFFCALSAAKNLNLRMRSFFAGSLLFLFAAVPLFDALTAVTPDIFAVSALLLAFGIMGGEMTEKQRLIRLSVLAFISAWSFPCPQIVLIPALLTGLLQLRKGALLAPLKPFAAGVCAMFAGLLIHPHPINTLTMWKLHNWDRILDALSVSYDPFLTDPALLSPSGKEMLLAVPVLLIVFAALMLRIRLQEYRGRGAVSPAVTACLITAGFFTLAFFWVKSALLFAAPAGVLAILSLGDTFLRGEQSPYKDQWKKIAWGFFAAVLLLTTLTAVLYVKMVPAVTVPVKIGEYLKKNLPEGTPVLNGNRQDFPRLYAAAPHCRWQWGTDPAFATESDHQKMKLLIRAAHPEFSLVQRFEADRISAKRLLGFYRTTYAVILEPDQDALNVMLQNGWQILHAVPGEGWILSVK
;
A
#
# COMPACT_ATOMS: atom_id res chain seq x y z
N MET A 1 -4.30 -26.00 -43.87
CA MET A 1 -5.10 -24.83 -44.24
C MET A 1 -5.70 -24.22 -42.96
N SER A 2 -5.20 -23.09 -42.51
CA SER A 2 -5.77 -22.37 -41.37
C SER A 2 -7.07 -21.73 -41.81
N THR A 3 -8.17 -21.99 -41.11
CA THR A 3 -9.49 -21.40 -41.38
C THR A 3 -9.36 -19.87 -41.27
N PRO A 4 -9.87 -19.09 -42.29
CA PRO A 4 -9.72 -17.63 -42.32
C PRO A 4 -10.25 -16.89 -41.09
N GLY A 5 -11.00 -17.55 -40.21
CA GLY A 5 -11.52 -16.98 -38.96
C GLY A 5 -10.60 -17.11 -37.75
N SER A 6 -9.48 -17.85 -37.80
CA SER A 6 -8.60 -18.05 -36.64
C SER A 6 -7.74 -16.84 -36.36
N ASP A 7 -7.23 -16.18 -37.41
CA ASP A 7 -6.31 -15.05 -37.29
C ASP A 7 -7.03 -13.77 -36.85
N SER A 8 -8.24 -13.53 -37.33
CA SER A 8 -9.07 -12.40 -36.89
C SER A 8 -9.45 -12.50 -35.41
N ARG A 9 -9.71 -13.71 -34.89
CA ARG A 9 -10.00 -13.94 -33.48
C ARG A 9 -8.76 -13.75 -32.59
N LYS A 10 -7.58 -14.22 -33.02
CA LYS A 10 -6.31 -13.98 -32.32
C LYS A 10 -6.00 -12.48 -32.27
N GLN A 11 -6.13 -11.78 -33.37
CA GLN A 11 -5.89 -10.34 -33.46
C GLN A 11 -6.83 -9.53 -32.55
N ALA A 12 -8.14 -9.88 -32.52
CA ALA A 12 -9.10 -9.26 -31.61
C ALA A 12 -8.73 -9.51 -30.12
N ARG A 13 -8.32 -10.74 -29.78
CA ARG A 13 -7.87 -11.05 -28.39
C ARG A 13 -6.66 -10.21 -27.98
N THR A 14 -5.68 -10.06 -28.88
CA THR A 14 -4.48 -9.25 -28.62
C THR A 14 -4.85 -7.77 -28.42
N ARG A 15 -5.72 -7.22 -29.27
CA ARG A 15 -6.21 -5.83 -29.16
C ARG A 15 -6.90 -5.58 -27.83
N PHE A 16 -7.80 -6.46 -27.39
CA PHE A 16 -8.45 -6.33 -26.06
C PHE A 16 -7.47 -6.46 -24.89
N ALA A 17 -6.45 -7.31 -25.00
CA ALA A 17 -5.43 -7.43 -23.97
C ALA A 17 -4.58 -6.15 -23.85
N ILE A 18 -4.13 -5.61 -24.98
CA ILE A 18 -3.35 -4.36 -25.03
C ILE A 18 -4.20 -3.19 -24.50
N ALA A 19 -5.41 -3.03 -24.99
CA ALA A 19 -6.29 -1.94 -24.58
C ALA A 19 -6.67 -2.05 -23.06
N GLY A 20 -6.81 -3.28 -22.54
CA GLY A 20 -7.08 -3.53 -21.12
C GLY A 20 -5.91 -3.20 -20.19
N VAL A 21 -4.69 -3.10 -20.71
CA VAL A 21 -3.53 -2.58 -19.98
C VAL A 21 -3.39 -1.07 -20.22
N ALA A 22 -3.43 -0.63 -21.47
CA ALA A 22 -3.14 0.75 -21.84
C ALA A 22 -4.16 1.75 -21.28
N LEU A 23 -5.46 1.41 -21.30
CA LEU A 23 -6.52 2.33 -20.89
C LEU A 23 -6.43 2.73 -19.41
N PRO A 24 -6.36 1.81 -18.44
CA PRO A 24 -6.24 2.19 -17.02
C PRO A 24 -4.89 2.85 -16.70
N VAL A 25 -3.81 2.44 -17.35
CA VAL A 25 -2.50 3.08 -17.20
C VAL A 25 -2.56 4.53 -17.66
N LEU A 26 -3.11 4.78 -18.84
CA LEU A 26 -3.29 6.14 -19.36
C LEU A 26 -4.23 6.96 -18.48
N ALA A 27 -5.35 6.39 -18.02
CA ALA A 27 -6.27 7.06 -17.11
C ALA A 27 -5.59 7.48 -15.80
N ALA A 28 -4.81 6.59 -15.18
CA ALA A 28 -4.09 6.90 -13.95
C ALA A 28 -3.03 7.99 -14.16
N VAL A 29 -2.27 7.94 -15.26
CA VAL A 29 -1.27 8.98 -15.58
C VAL A 29 -1.92 10.32 -15.85
N ILE A 30 -3.05 10.36 -16.57
CA ILE A 30 -3.80 11.60 -16.78
C ILE A 30 -4.30 12.17 -15.46
N ILE A 31 -4.87 11.34 -14.58
CA ILE A 31 -5.32 11.78 -13.26
C ILE A 31 -4.14 12.33 -12.45
N PHE A 32 -3.02 11.64 -12.45
CA PHE A 32 -1.79 12.08 -11.79
C PHE A 32 -1.31 13.44 -12.32
N ALA A 33 -1.26 13.61 -13.65
CA ALA A 33 -0.81 14.84 -14.28
C ALA A 33 -1.80 16.01 -14.09
N CYS A 34 -3.12 15.74 -14.19
CA CYS A 34 -4.14 16.79 -14.08
C CYS A 34 -4.39 17.26 -12.63
N CYS A 35 -4.07 16.41 -11.64
CA CYS A 35 -4.32 16.76 -10.25
C CYS A 35 -3.15 17.50 -9.59
N ASP A 36 -2.05 17.72 -10.30
CA ASP A 36 -0.81 18.34 -9.80
C ASP A 36 -0.40 17.78 -8.43
N ARG A 37 -0.59 16.46 -8.26
CA ARG A 37 -0.45 15.79 -6.98
C ARG A 37 0.73 14.84 -7.01
N ILE A 38 1.73 15.16 -6.25
CA ILE A 38 2.53 14.16 -5.54
C ILE A 38 1.62 13.71 -4.40
N THR A 39 0.75 12.76 -4.65
CA THR A 39 -0.45 12.52 -3.85
C THR A 39 -0.19 11.86 -2.51
N SER A 40 1.01 11.32 -2.29
CA SER A 40 1.29 10.52 -1.11
C SER A 40 2.57 10.99 -0.42
N PRO A 41 2.56 11.15 0.92
CA PRO A 41 3.79 11.32 1.69
C PRO A 41 4.81 10.19 1.42
N GLY A 42 4.32 8.96 1.17
CA GLY A 42 5.14 7.82 0.79
C GLY A 42 5.91 8.07 -0.52
N THR A 43 5.30 8.69 -1.53
CA THR A 43 6.01 9.06 -2.77
C THR A 43 7.20 9.96 -2.48
N LEU A 44 7.00 11.01 -1.66
CA LEU A 44 8.08 11.92 -1.27
C LEU A 44 9.21 11.19 -0.54
N PHE A 45 8.85 10.35 0.42
CA PHE A 45 9.84 9.57 1.18
C PHE A 45 10.65 8.66 0.25
N HIS A 46 9.98 7.82 -0.54
CA HIS A 46 10.64 6.82 -1.37
C HIS A 46 11.50 7.43 -2.47
N THR A 47 11.04 8.51 -3.12
CA THR A 47 11.82 9.19 -4.17
C THR A 47 13.04 9.88 -3.57
N THR A 48 12.87 10.63 -2.48
CA THR A 48 13.99 11.30 -1.79
C THR A 48 15.01 10.29 -1.28
N PHE A 49 14.56 9.17 -0.70
CA PHE A 49 15.46 8.12 -0.22
C PHE A 49 16.26 7.49 -1.39
N ALA A 50 15.62 7.18 -2.51
CA ALA A 50 16.30 6.64 -3.67
C ALA A 50 17.31 7.64 -4.29
N GLU A 51 17.04 8.95 -4.20
CA GLU A 51 17.96 10.01 -4.64
C GLU A 51 19.24 10.08 -3.82
N GLN A 52 19.23 9.60 -2.56
CA GLN A 52 20.46 9.50 -1.75
C GLN A 52 21.48 8.50 -2.35
N GLY A 53 21.05 7.65 -3.26
CA GLY A 53 21.89 6.73 -4.02
C GLY A 53 22.02 5.34 -3.44
N LEU A 54 22.74 4.47 -4.17
CA LEU A 54 22.89 3.06 -3.81
C LEU A 54 23.53 2.85 -2.43
N GLY A 55 24.45 3.75 -2.02
CA GLY A 55 25.06 3.69 -0.69
C GLY A 55 24.02 3.73 0.43
N ALA A 56 23.03 4.62 0.33
CA ALA A 56 21.94 4.71 1.30
C ALA A 56 21.00 3.48 1.22
N ILE A 57 20.67 3.03 0.01
CA ILE A 57 19.78 1.88 -0.22
C ILE A 57 20.36 0.58 0.37
N PHE A 58 21.67 0.39 0.29
CA PHE A 58 22.37 -0.77 0.83
C PHE A 58 22.94 -0.53 2.23
N SER A 59 22.64 0.60 2.86
CA SER A 59 23.11 0.90 4.22
C SER A 59 22.38 0.06 5.28
N GLY A 60 23.09 -0.29 6.35
CA GLY A 60 22.50 -0.82 7.57
C GLY A 60 22.05 0.28 8.55
N GLU A 61 22.14 1.54 8.15
CA GLU A 61 21.84 2.72 8.96
C GLU A 61 20.93 3.67 8.19
N PHE A 62 20.05 4.35 8.92
CA PHE A 62 19.22 5.43 8.39
C PHE A 62 19.42 6.70 9.21
N PRO A 63 20.44 7.48 8.91
CA PRO A 63 20.86 8.62 9.74
C PRO A 63 19.87 9.79 9.71
N ALA A 64 18.90 9.79 8.80
CA ALA A 64 17.90 10.85 8.70
C ALA A 64 16.95 10.93 9.90
N VAL A 65 16.82 9.84 10.68
CA VAL A 65 16.03 9.82 11.92
C VAL A 65 16.94 9.56 13.13
N ARG A 66 16.63 10.18 14.27
CA ARG A 66 17.52 10.16 15.44
C ARG A 66 17.09 9.26 16.56
N LEU A 67 15.79 9.17 16.82
CA LEU A 67 15.27 8.48 18.00
C LEU A 67 14.59 7.17 17.66
N GLU A 68 14.91 6.62 16.52
CA GLU A 68 14.44 5.31 16.12
C GLU A 68 15.62 4.34 16.03
N PHE A 69 15.36 3.06 16.28
CA PHE A 69 16.41 2.03 16.15
C PHE A 69 16.94 1.96 14.70
N LEU A 70 16.19 2.50 13.72
CA LEU A 70 16.61 2.59 12.33
C LEU A 70 17.92 3.33 12.13
N GLN A 71 18.29 4.24 13.03
CA GLN A 71 19.55 4.97 12.92
C GLN A 71 20.74 4.01 12.78
N GLU A 72 20.75 2.91 13.53
CA GLU A 72 21.87 1.94 13.61
C GLU A 72 21.51 0.55 13.13
N SER A 73 20.21 0.28 12.92
CA SER A 73 19.71 -1.05 12.62
C SER A 73 18.70 -1.04 11.47
N PHE A 74 18.99 -0.26 10.44
CA PHE A 74 18.16 -0.15 9.26
C PHE A 74 18.32 -1.34 8.32
N SER A 75 17.25 -1.65 7.60
CA SER A 75 17.25 -2.50 6.42
C SER A 75 16.13 -2.07 5.49
N ASP A 76 16.47 -1.87 4.24
CA ASP A 76 15.51 -1.44 3.24
C ASP A 76 14.60 -2.62 2.80
N GLN A 77 13.43 -2.73 3.41
CA GLN A 77 12.44 -3.76 3.07
C GLN A 77 11.83 -3.59 1.66
N SER A 78 12.06 -2.45 1.03
CA SER A 78 11.64 -2.14 -0.34
C SER A 78 12.83 -2.01 -1.29
N LEU A 79 13.89 -2.77 -1.04
CA LEU A 79 15.18 -2.70 -1.71
C LEU A 79 15.05 -2.68 -3.25
N LEU A 80 14.32 -3.62 -3.83
CA LEU A 80 14.15 -3.67 -5.30
C LEU A 80 13.32 -2.50 -5.82
N PHE A 81 12.39 -1.99 -5.03
CA PHE A 81 11.63 -0.81 -5.40
C PHE A 81 12.52 0.45 -5.41
N HIS A 82 13.37 0.64 -4.40
CA HIS A 82 14.29 1.78 -4.37
C HIS A 82 15.40 1.67 -5.42
N ILE A 83 15.89 0.47 -5.72
CA ILE A 83 16.79 0.25 -6.87
C ILE A 83 16.09 0.65 -8.18
N PHE A 84 14.82 0.26 -8.37
CA PHE A 84 14.05 0.68 -9.54
C PHE A 84 13.94 2.20 -9.62
N LEU A 85 13.60 2.89 -8.53
CA LEU A 85 13.53 4.36 -8.50
C LEU A 85 14.89 5.01 -8.80
N TYR A 86 15.97 4.51 -8.21
CA TYR A 86 17.32 4.98 -8.49
C TYR A 86 17.71 4.85 -9.97
N LEU A 87 17.41 3.72 -10.58
CA LEU A 87 17.69 3.48 -12.01
C LEU A 87 16.81 4.33 -12.93
N THR A 88 15.63 4.71 -12.48
CA THR A 88 14.67 5.52 -13.26
C THR A 88 14.61 6.99 -12.85
N LYS A 89 15.50 7.46 -11.98
CA LYS A 89 15.52 8.85 -11.47
C LYS A 89 15.64 9.93 -12.55
N TRP A 90 16.13 9.57 -13.73
CA TRP A 90 16.19 10.45 -14.91
C TRP A 90 14.82 10.67 -15.56
N LEU A 91 13.83 9.86 -15.25
CA LEU A 91 12.45 10.04 -15.70
C LEU A 91 11.71 11.00 -14.76
N PRO A 92 10.79 11.82 -15.31
CA PRO A 92 9.85 12.54 -14.47
C PRO A 92 8.98 11.53 -13.68
N LEU A 93 8.45 11.95 -12.55
CA LEU A 93 7.66 11.10 -11.64
C LEU A 93 6.48 10.39 -12.33
N ALA A 94 5.81 11.10 -13.27
CA ALA A 94 4.78 10.49 -14.11
C ALA A 94 5.31 9.34 -14.99
N GLY A 95 6.56 9.41 -15.45
CA GLY A 95 7.22 8.36 -16.21
C GLY A 95 7.51 7.13 -15.35
N GLN A 96 7.98 7.32 -14.11
CA GLN A 96 8.18 6.24 -13.14
C GLN A 96 6.85 5.54 -12.81
N LEU A 97 5.79 6.32 -12.57
CA LEU A 97 4.44 5.81 -12.33
C LEU A 97 3.94 4.99 -13.53
N LEU A 98 4.15 5.47 -14.75
CA LEU A 98 3.78 4.75 -15.98
C LEU A 98 4.39 3.34 -16.01
N PHE A 99 5.67 3.19 -15.70
CA PHE A 99 6.34 1.89 -15.65
C PHE A 99 5.76 0.97 -14.57
N LEU A 100 5.55 1.51 -13.37
CA LEU A 100 4.98 0.75 -12.24
C LEU A 100 3.57 0.24 -12.57
N LEU A 101 2.73 1.11 -13.13
CA LEU A 101 1.38 0.74 -13.55
C LEU A 101 1.39 -0.28 -14.68
N ALA A 102 2.27 -0.13 -15.67
CA ALA A 102 2.41 -1.12 -16.74
C ALA A 102 2.73 -2.50 -16.15
N ILE A 103 3.70 -2.58 -15.21
CA ILE A 103 4.02 -3.83 -14.49
C ILE A 103 2.76 -4.39 -13.81
N CYS A 104 2.05 -3.58 -13.04
CA CYS A 104 0.85 -4.02 -12.30
C CYS A 104 -0.23 -4.55 -13.24
N PHE A 105 -0.57 -3.83 -14.30
CA PHE A 105 -1.60 -4.27 -15.25
C PHE A 105 -1.15 -5.45 -16.13
N PHE A 106 0.13 -5.62 -16.40
CA PHE A 106 0.65 -6.86 -17.00
C PHE A 106 0.52 -8.04 -16.05
N CYS A 107 0.74 -7.85 -14.75
CA CYS A 107 0.49 -8.88 -13.73
C CYS A 107 -1.00 -9.23 -13.66
N ALA A 108 -1.89 -8.23 -13.68
CA ALA A 108 -3.34 -8.43 -13.73
C ALA A 108 -3.76 -9.19 -14.99
N LEU A 109 -3.23 -8.85 -16.16
CA LEU A 109 -3.46 -9.56 -17.42
C LEU A 109 -3.00 -11.02 -17.37
N SER A 110 -1.82 -11.26 -16.78
CA SER A 110 -1.28 -12.61 -16.57
C SER A 110 -2.20 -13.44 -15.66
N ALA A 111 -2.63 -12.86 -14.54
CA ALA A 111 -3.58 -13.49 -13.64
C ALA A 111 -4.91 -13.80 -14.35
N ALA A 112 -5.46 -12.84 -15.08
CA ALA A 112 -6.70 -13.01 -15.82
C ALA A 112 -6.61 -14.15 -16.86
N LYS A 113 -5.50 -14.23 -17.61
CA LYS A 113 -5.27 -15.34 -18.56
C LYS A 113 -5.21 -16.69 -17.86
N ASN A 114 -4.48 -16.78 -16.76
CA ASN A 114 -4.30 -18.02 -16.02
C ASN A 114 -5.57 -18.46 -15.27
N LEU A 115 -6.45 -17.53 -14.94
CA LEU A 115 -7.79 -17.81 -14.42
C LEU A 115 -8.84 -18.05 -15.51
N ASN A 116 -8.41 -18.19 -16.78
CA ASN A 116 -9.26 -18.41 -17.94
C ASN A 116 -10.31 -17.30 -18.20
N LEU A 117 -10.03 -16.08 -17.81
CA LEU A 117 -10.87 -14.92 -18.08
C LEU A 117 -10.77 -14.51 -19.56
N ARG A 118 -11.91 -14.20 -20.21
CA ARG A 118 -11.89 -13.68 -21.58
C ARG A 118 -11.25 -12.29 -21.63
N MET A 119 -10.43 -12.02 -22.64
CA MET A 119 -9.74 -10.74 -22.78
C MET A 119 -10.68 -9.54 -22.91
N ARG A 120 -11.85 -9.69 -23.51
CA ARG A 120 -12.89 -8.66 -23.53
C ARG A 120 -13.48 -8.37 -22.15
N SER A 121 -13.64 -9.40 -21.30
CA SER A 121 -14.09 -9.24 -19.91
C SER A 121 -13.00 -8.57 -19.07
N PHE A 122 -11.73 -8.92 -19.30
CA PHE A 122 -10.59 -8.22 -18.70
C PHE A 122 -10.54 -6.75 -19.12
N PHE A 123 -10.66 -6.45 -20.41
CA PHE A 123 -10.71 -5.06 -20.90
C PHE A 123 -11.83 -4.26 -20.24
N ALA A 124 -13.05 -4.80 -20.23
CA ALA A 124 -14.19 -4.16 -19.61
C ALA A 124 -13.96 -3.91 -18.11
N GLY A 125 -13.33 -4.88 -17.41
CA GLY A 125 -13.06 -4.80 -15.98
C GLY A 125 -11.78 -4.04 -15.59
N SER A 126 -10.93 -3.67 -16.54
CA SER A 126 -9.63 -3.07 -16.23
C SER A 126 -9.74 -1.69 -15.56
N LEU A 127 -10.71 -0.88 -15.92
CA LEU A 127 -11.00 0.38 -15.23
C LEU A 127 -11.57 0.17 -13.84
N LEU A 128 -12.37 -0.90 -13.64
CA LEU A 128 -12.84 -1.26 -12.32
C LEU A 128 -11.66 -1.60 -11.40
N PHE A 129 -10.60 -2.19 -11.93
CA PHE A 129 -9.39 -2.48 -11.17
C PHE A 129 -8.73 -1.20 -10.62
N LEU A 130 -8.69 -0.13 -11.42
CA LEU A 130 -8.12 1.15 -11.02
C LEU A 130 -8.94 1.84 -9.92
N PHE A 131 -10.27 1.76 -10.01
CA PHE A 131 -11.18 2.52 -9.16
C PHE A 131 -11.87 1.68 -8.06
N ALA A 132 -11.57 0.39 -7.94
CA ALA A 132 -12.32 -0.51 -7.06
C ALA A 132 -12.34 -0.11 -5.59
N ALA A 133 -11.27 0.49 -5.09
CA ALA A 133 -11.18 1.00 -3.72
C ALA A 133 -10.27 2.22 -3.66
N VAL A 134 -10.56 3.14 -2.75
CA VAL A 134 -9.71 4.32 -2.54
C VAL A 134 -8.27 3.96 -2.17
N PRO A 135 -7.98 3.05 -1.23
CA PRO A 135 -6.59 2.67 -0.94
C PRO A 135 -5.86 2.06 -2.14
N LEU A 136 -6.56 1.28 -2.98
CA LEU A 136 -5.98 0.76 -4.21
C LEU A 136 -5.74 1.89 -5.23
N PHE A 137 -6.69 2.79 -5.39
CA PHE A 137 -6.56 3.94 -6.28
C PHE A 137 -5.39 4.83 -5.85
N ASP A 138 -5.26 5.12 -4.55
CA ASP A 138 -4.16 5.91 -4.00
C ASP A 138 -2.81 5.22 -4.27
N ALA A 139 -2.69 3.94 -3.97
CA ALA A 139 -1.49 3.15 -4.26
C ALA A 139 -1.14 3.10 -5.77
N LEU A 140 -2.15 3.03 -6.65
CA LEU A 140 -1.94 3.00 -8.11
C LEU A 140 -1.69 4.38 -8.73
N THR A 141 -1.91 5.46 -8.00
CA THR A 141 -1.62 6.84 -8.44
C THR A 141 -0.42 7.45 -7.71
N ALA A 142 0.18 6.73 -6.79
CA ALA A 142 1.38 7.09 -6.05
C ALA A 142 2.58 6.24 -6.47
N VAL A 143 3.79 6.76 -6.29
CA VAL A 143 5.04 6.02 -6.50
C VAL A 143 5.46 5.38 -5.18
N THR A 144 4.84 4.25 -4.85
CA THR A 144 5.05 3.51 -3.60
C THR A 144 5.25 2.01 -3.85
N PRO A 145 5.88 1.26 -2.93
CA PRO A 145 6.08 -0.18 -3.06
C PRO A 145 4.78 -0.98 -3.03
N ASP A 146 3.65 -0.38 -2.67
CA ASP A 146 2.33 -1.02 -2.67
C ASP A 146 1.93 -1.55 -4.04
N ILE A 147 2.37 -0.88 -5.12
CA ILE A 147 2.16 -1.37 -6.50
C ILE A 147 2.82 -2.74 -6.70
N PHE A 148 4.01 -2.96 -6.12
CA PHE A 148 4.68 -4.26 -6.18
C PHE A 148 3.93 -5.31 -5.36
N ALA A 149 3.41 -4.96 -4.19
CA ALA A 149 2.62 -5.86 -3.36
C ALA A 149 1.34 -6.32 -4.07
N VAL A 150 0.59 -5.39 -4.67
CA VAL A 150 -0.60 -5.70 -5.50
C VAL A 150 -0.22 -6.56 -6.70
N SER A 151 0.86 -6.21 -7.42
CA SER A 151 1.35 -6.96 -8.58
C SER A 151 1.71 -8.40 -8.22
N ALA A 152 2.41 -8.58 -7.11
CA ALA A 152 2.83 -9.89 -6.62
C ALA A 152 1.63 -10.75 -6.18
N LEU A 153 0.63 -10.18 -5.49
CA LEU A 153 -0.62 -10.86 -5.15
C LEU A 153 -1.35 -11.36 -6.40
N LEU A 154 -1.46 -10.50 -7.43
CA LEU A 154 -2.08 -10.87 -8.70
C LEU A 154 -1.35 -12.01 -9.40
N LEU A 155 -0.01 -11.95 -9.47
CA LEU A 155 0.80 -13.03 -10.03
C LEU A 155 0.61 -14.32 -9.25
N ALA A 156 0.54 -14.28 -7.92
CA ALA A 156 0.32 -15.46 -7.09
C ALA A 156 -1.03 -16.13 -7.41
N PHE A 157 -2.12 -15.37 -7.58
CA PHE A 157 -3.39 -15.91 -8.06
C PHE A 157 -3.27 -16.53 -9.46
N GLY A 158 -2.54 -15.88 -10.36
CA GLY A 158 -2.28 -16.41 -11.71
C GLY A 158 -1.49 -17.71 -11.67
N ILE A 159 -0.47 -17.82 -10.83
CA ILE A 159 0.32 -19.06 -10.65
C ILE A 159 -0.56 -20.19 -10.12
N MET A 160 -1.42 -19.90 -9.13
CA MET A 160 -2.29 -20.91 -8.53
C MET A 160 -3.45 -21.32 -9.45
N GLY A 161 -3.93 -20.44 -10.33
CA GLY A 161 -5.03 -20.69 -11.26
C GLY A 161 -4.60 -21.29 -12.61
N GLY A 162 -3.33 -21.21 -12.96
CA GLY A 162 -2.81 -21.62 -14.27
C GLY A 162 -2.70 -23.15 -14.46
N GLU A 163 -2.82 -23.57 -15.69
CA GLU A 163 -2.54 -24.94 -16.13
C GLU A 163 -1.03 -25.17 -16.16
N MET A 164 -0.47 -25.47 -15.01
CA MET A 164 0.99 -25.67 -14.81
C MET A 164 1.24 -27.00 -14.12
N THR A 165 2.41 -27.59 -14.40
CA THR A 165 2.89 -28.73 -13.63
C THR A 165 3.16 -28.31 -12.18
N GLU A 166 3.07 -29.27 -11.22
CA GLU A 166 3.38 -29.00 -9.82
C GLU A 166 4.79 -28.37 -9.65
N LYS A 167 5.78 -28.91 -10.36
CA LYS A 167 7.16 -28.38 -10.34
C LYS A 167 7.23 -26.92 -10.79
N GLN A 168 6.54 -26.56 -11.88
CA GLN A 168 6.52 -25.17 -12.39
C GLN A 168 5.85 -24.23 -11.38
N ARG A 169 4.76 -24.68 -10.74
CA ARG A 169 4.04 -23.91 -9.73
C ARG A 169 4.91 -23.68 -8.49
N LEU A 170 5.59 -24.71 -8.01
CA LEU A 170 6.55 -24.62 -6.91
C LEU A 170 7.64 -23.58 -7.21
N ILE A 171 8.34 -23.72 -8.35
CA ILE A 171 9.45 -22.84 -8.72
C ILE A 171 8.96 -21.39 -8.85
N ARG A 172 7.86 -21.14 -9.59
CA ARG A 172 7.39 -19.78 -9.83
C ARG A 172 6.92 -19.08 -8.55
N LEU A 173 6.23 -19.80 -7.67
CA LEU A 173 5.79 -19.23 -6.39
C LEU A 173 6.98 -18.99 -5.46
N SER A 174 7.96 -19.90 -5.42
CA SER A 174 9.18 -19.70 -4.63
C SER A 174 9.99 -18.49 -5.10
N VAL A 175 10.18 -18.34 -6.42
CA VAL A 175 10.84 -17.15 -6.99
C VAL A 175 10.06 -15.87 -6.66
N LEU A 176 8.73 -15.89 -6.80
CA LEU A 176 7.89 -14.75 -6.48
C LEU A 176 7.99 -14.38 -4.99
N ALA A 177 7.93 -15.36 -4.09
CA ALA A 177 8.02 -15.14 -2.64
C ALA A 177 9.40 -14.61 -2.22
N PHE A 178 10.47 -15.14 -2.83
CA PHE A 178 11.84 -14.66 -2.60
C PHE A 178 12.00 -13.18 -3.03
N ILE A 179 11.57 -12.84 -4.26
CA ILE A 179 11.65 -11.48 -4.78
C ILE A 179 10.78 -10.52 -3.95
N SER A 180 9.61 -10.97 -3.50
CA SER A 180 8.71 -10.18 -2.67
C SER A 180 9.33 -9.77 -1.34
N ALA A 181 10.18 -10.61 -0.76
CA ALA A 181 10.90 -10.30 0.48
C ALA A 181 11.89 -9.11 0.34
N TRP A 182 12.26 -8.75 -0.89
CA TRP A 182 13.13 -7.61 -1.21
C TRP A 182 12.37 -6.42 -1.81
N SER A 183 11.06 -6.55 -2.02
CA SER A 183 10.29 -5.58 -2.80
C SER A 183 9.35 -4.73 -1.97
N PHE A 184 8.85 -5.26 -0.85
CA PHE A 184 7.87 -4.58 0.01
C PHE A 184 7.76 -5.22 1.39
N PRO A 185 7.28 -4.47 2.42
CA PRO A 185 7.35 -4.87 3.83
C PRO A 185 6.53 -6.11 4.23
N CYS A 186 5.49 -6.47 3.45
CA CYS A 186 4.57 -7.59 3.77
C CYS A 186 4.64 -8.74 2.75
N PRO A 187 5.81 -9.39 2.54
CA PRO A 187 6.00 -10.38 1.47
C PRO A 187 5.09 -11.62 1.61
N GLN A 188 4.60 -11.93 2.81
CA GLN A 188 3.69 -13.06 3.06
C GLN A 188 2.36 -12.95 2.32
N ILE A 189 1.99 -11.77 1.80
CA ILE A 189 0.74 -11.59 1.04
C ILE A 189 0.66 -12.51 -0.19
N VAL A 190 1.80 -12.83 -0.81
CA VAL A 190 1.88 -13.71 -1.99
C VAL A 190 1.60 -15.18 -1.65
N LEU A 191 1.67 -15.56 -0.38
CA LEU A 191 1.44 -16.92 0.08
C LEU A 191 -0.04 -17.22 0.30
N ILE A 192 -0.89 -16.20 0.47
CA ILE A 192 -2.33 -16.36 0.73
C ILE A 192 -3.03 -17.12 -0.40
N PRO A 193 -2.82 -16.81 -1.70
CA PRO A 193 -3.40 -17.58 -2.79
C PRO A 193 -3.02 -19.07 -2.76
N ALA A 194 -1.77 -19.37 -2.41
CA ALA A 194 -1.27 -20.74 -2.33
C ALA A 194 -1.88 -21.49 -1.14
N LEU A 195 -1.92 -20.88 0.03
CA LEU A 195 -2.53 -21.44 1.23
C LEU A 195 -4.01 -21.76 0.98
N LEU A 196 -4.78 -20.77 0.55
CA LEU A 196 -6.23 -20.93 0.35
C LEU A 196 -6.55 -21.94 -0.77
N THR A 197 -5.83 -21.88 -1.89
CA THR A 197 -6.03 -22.86 -2.99
C THR A 197 -5.67 -24.28 -2.53
N GLY A 198 -4.58 -24.43 -1.75
CA GLY A 198 -4.18 -25.70 -1.17
C GLY A 198 -5.23 -26.24 -0.20
N LEU A 199 -5.72 -25.42 0.74
CA LEU A 199 -6.79 -25.81 1.68
C LEU A 199 -8.07 -26.25 0.97
N LEU A 200 -8.48 -25.54 -0.10
CA LEU A 200 -9.66 -25.88 -0.90
C LEU A 200 -9.49 -27.20 -1.69
N GLN A 201 -8.27 -27.68 -1.87
CA GLN A 201 -7.94 -28.93 -2.57
C GLN A 201 -7.67 -30.10 -1.62
N LEU A 202 -7.71 -29.90 -0.31
CA LEU A 202 -7.50 -30.97 0.66
C LEU A 202 -8.51 -32.09 0.47
N ARG A 203 -8.01 -33.33 0.42
CA ARG A 203 -8.82 -34.57 0.31
C ARG A 203 -8.31 -35.58 1.31
N LYS A 204 -9.19 -36.49 1.76
CA LYS A 204 -8.81 -37.63 2.60
C LYS A 204 -7.75 -38.47 1.86
N GLY A 205 -6.60 -38.65 2.47
CA GLY A 205 -5.46 -39.42 1.92
C GLY A 205 -4.34 -38.62 1.24
N ALA A 206 -4.54 -37.32 0.97
CA ALA A 206 -3.50 -36.47 0.34
C ALA A 206 -3.41 -35.09 1.01
N LEU A 207 -3.34 -35.07 2.34
CA LEU A 207 -3.46 -33.85 3.14
C LEU A 207 -2.36 -32.82 2.87
N LEU A 208 -1.12 -33.24 2.63
CA LEU A 208 0.01 -32.30 2.50
C LEU A 208 0.36 -31.93 1.06
N ALA A 209 0.02 -32.76 0.08
CA ALA A 209 0.40 -32.49 -1.32
C ALA A 209 -0.09 -31.16 -1.86
N PRO A 210 -1.37 -30.72 -1.66
CA PRO A 210 -1.85 -29.43 -2.13
C PRO A 210 -1.20 -28.21 -1.43
N LEU A 211 -0.60 -28.38 -0.25
CA LEU A 211 0.06 -27.34 0.51
C LEU A 211 1.56 -27.17 0.20
N LYS A 212 2.15 -28.06 -0.61
CA LYS A 212 3.58 -27.96 -1.00
C LYS A 212 3.94 -26.59 -1.60
N PRO A 213 3.14 -25.97 -2.51
CA PRO A 213 3.47 -24.65 -3.03
C PRO A 213 3.52 -23.59 -1.95
N PHE A 214 2.62 -23.63 -0.98
CA PHE A 214 2.63 -22.73 0.18
C PHE A 214 3.90 -22.93 1.01
N ALA A 215 4.23 -24.17 1.40
CA ALA A 215 5.41 -24.48 2.19
C ALA A 215 6.71 -24.05 1.48
N ALA A 216 6.85 -24.35 0.18
CA ALA A 216 7.98 -23.92 -0.62
C ALA A 216 8.09 -22.38 -0.71
N GLY A 217 6.96 -21.71 -0.86
CA GLY A 217 6.89 -20.25 -0.85
C GLY A 217 7.33 -19.65 0.50
N VAL A 218 6.90 -20.24 1.63
CA VAL A 218 7.34 -19.83 2.98
C VAL A 218 8.86 -19.96 3.11
N CYS A 219 9.42 -21.11 2.76
CA CYS A 219 10.88 -21.32 2.79
C CYS A 219 11.62 -20.31 1.91
N ALA A 220 11.12 -20.04 0.72
CA ALA A 220 11.73 -19.09 -0.21
C ALA A 220 11.62 -17.63 0.28
N MET A 221 10.52 -17.25 0.89
CA MET A 221 10.35 -15.93 1.52
C MET A 221 11.38 -15.72 2.63
N PHE A 222 11.50 -16.68 3.56
CA PHE A 222 12.49 -16.59 4.62
C PHE A 222 13.92 -16.64 4.10
N ALA A 223 14.19 -17.43 3.05
CA ALA A 223 15.49 -17.38 2.37
C ALA A 223 15.77 -15.98 1.80
N GLY A 224 14.78 -15.32 1.22
CA GLY A 224 14.90 -13.93 0.76
C GLY A 224 15.23 -12.95 1.89
N LEU A 225 14.55 -13.05 3.03
CA LEU A 225 14.82 -12.21 4.20
C LEU A 225 16.24 -12.46 4.78
N LEU A 226 16.70 -13.71 4.78
CA LEU A 226 18.00 -14.09 5.30
C LEU A 226 19.18 -13.76 4.37
N ILE A 227 18.97 -13.71 3.06
CA ILE A 227 20.00 -13.36 2.06
C ILE A 227 20.05 -11.84 1.83
N HIS A 228 19.15 -11.08 2.44
CA HIS A 228 19.16 -9.62 2.38
C HIS A 228 20.50 -9.06 2.89
N PRO A 229 21.01 -7.89 2.40
CA PRO A 229 22.27 -7.30 2.84
C PRO A 229 22.42 -7.16 4.36
N HIS A 230 21.33 -6.93 5.08
CA HIS A 230 21.29 -6.82 6.54
C HIS A 230 20.25 -7.78 7.14
N PRO A 231 20.51 -9.09 7.19
CA PRO A 231 19.49 -10.11 7.49
C PRO A 231 18.87 -9.97 8.88
N ILE A 232 19.65 -9.64 9.88
CA ILE A 232 19.15 -9.47 11.27
C ILE A 232 18.21 -8.27 11.34
N ASN A 233 18.62 -7.14 10.77
CA ASN A 233 17.80 -5.94 10.71
C ASN A 233 16.52 -6.18 9.89
N THR A 234 16.63 -6.89 8.76
CA THR A 234 15.49 -7.25 7.91
C THR A 234 14.45 -8.09 8.66
N LEU A 235 14.89 -9.10 9.40
CA LEU A 235 14.00 -9.94 10.21
C LEU A 235 13.35 -9.15 11.35
N THR A 236 14.12 -8.28 12.02
CA THR A 236 13.60 -7.40 13.08
C THR A 236 12.54 -6.45 12.52
N MET A 237 12.83 -5.77 11.43
CA MET A 237 11.88 -4.87 10.78
C MET A 237 10.65 -5.62 10.24
N TRP A 238 10.84 -6.80 9.64
CA TRP A 238 9.73 -7.63 9.19
C TRP A 238 8.81 -8.05 10.36
N LYS A 239 9.39 -8.44 11.50
CA LYS A 239 8.64 -8.77 12.71
C LYS A 239 7.84 -7.57 13.21
N LEU A 240 8.49 -6.41 13.34
CA LEU A 240 7.86 -5.17 13.80
C LEU A 240 6.72 -4.73 12.86
N HIS A 241 6.95 -4.74 11.55
CA HIS A 241 5.93 -4.35 10.58
C HIS A 241 4.73 -5.28 10.50
N ASN A 242 4.91 -6.58 10.71
CA ASN A 242 3.87 -7.56 10.42
C ASN A 242 3.27 -8.22 11.67
N TRP A 243 4.05 -8.43 12.72
CA TRP A 243 3.57 -9.08 13.94
C TRP A 243 3.26 -8.10 15.04
N ASP A 244 4.23 -7.29 15.40
CA ASP A 244 4.11 -6.43 16.58
C ASP A 244 3.01 -5.38 16.33
N ARG A 245 2.91 -4.82 15.13
CA ARG A 245 1.81 -3.91 14.74
C ARG A 245 0.42 -4.54 14.81
N ILE A 246 0.28 -5.80 14.36
CA ILE A 246 -1.01 -6.49 14.43
C ILE A 246 -1.37 -6.75 15.89
N LEU A 247 -0.40 -7.18 16.70
CA LEU A 247 -0.62 -7.41 18.12
C LEU A 247 -0.95 -6.12 18.86
N ASP A 248 -0.29 -5.03 18.56
CA ASP A 248 -0.57 -3.70 19.12
C ASP A 248 -1.97 -3.21 18.72
N ALA A 249 -2.35 -3.36 17.46
CA ALA A 249 -3.69 -2.99 16.98
C ALA A 249 -4.82 -3.84 17.62
N LEU A 250 -4.51 -5.05 18.07
CA LEU A 250 -5.45 -5.93 18.78
C LEU A 250 -5.39 -5.75 20.30
N SER A 251 -4.43 -5.02 20.82
CA SER A 251 -4.24 -4.85 22.27
C SER A 251 -5.24 -3.87 22.87
N VAL A 252 -5.59 -4.08 24.12
CA VAL A 252 -6.48 -3.19 24.90
C VAL A 252 -5.81 -1.84 25.23
N SER A 253 -4.47 -1.79 25.16
CA SER A 253 -3.67 -0.60 25.42
C SER A 253 -3.39 0.24 24.16
N TYR A 254 -4.17 0.06 23.12
CA TYR A 254 -4.07 0.76 21.86
C TYR A 254 -4.06 2.29 22.04
N ASP A 255 -2.99 2.92 21.61
CA ASP A 255 -2.85 4.38 21.57
C ASP A 255 -2.86 4.84 20.10
N PRO A 256 -3.95 5.46 19.62
CA PRO A 256 -4.08 5.85 18.22
C PRO A 256 -3.00 6.82 17.73
N PHE A 257 -2.35 7.56 18.65
CA PHE A 257 -1.27 8.50 18.30
C PHE A 257 0.08 7.82 18.12
N LEU A 258 0.23 6.63 18.70
CA LEU A 258 1.44 5.81 18.54
C LEU A 258 1.27 4.76 17.44
N THR A 259 0.14 4.74 16.76
CA THR A 259 -0.16 3.76 15.70
C THR A 259 -0.02 4.40 14.32
N ASP A 260 0.46 3.62 13.36
CA ASP A 260 0.48 4.03 11.97
C ASP A 260 -0.95 4.35 11.49
N PRO A 261 -1.20 5.51 10.87
CA PRO A 261 -2.51 5.86 10.32
C PRO A 261 -3.12 4.80 9.40
N ALA A 262 -2.29 4.02 8.69
CA ALA A 262 -2.75 2.94 7.81
C ALA A 262 -3.35 1.75 8.58
N LEU A 263 -2.99 1.58 9.86
CA LEU A 263 -3.48 0.51 10.75
C LEU A 263 -4.65 0.95 11.64
N LEU A 264 -5.06 2.22 11.55
CA LEU A 264 -6.21 2.70 12.29
C LEU A 264 -7.52 2.11 11.74
N SER A 265 -8.51 2.02 12.61
CA SER A 265 -9.88 1.74 12.19
C SER A 265 -10.37 2.83 11.23
N PRO A 266 -11.17 2.48 10.21
CA PRO A 266 -11.69 3.47 9.29
C PRO A 266 -12.65 4.43 9.97
N SER A 267 -12.55 5.71 9.62
CA SER A 267 -13.53 6.72 9.98
C SER A 267 -14.87 6.48 9.25
N GLY A 268 -15.96 7.10 9.71
CA GLY A 268 -17.24 7.00 9.02
C GLY A 268 -17.19 7.43 7.56
N LYS A 269 -16.35 8.40 7.19
CA LYS A 269 -16.12 8.80 5.79
C LYS A 269 -15.39 7.73 4.99
N GLU A 270 -14.37 7.12 5.56
CA GLU A 270 -13.61 6.03 4.92
C GLU A 270 -14.48 4.78 4.75
N MET A 271 -15.41 4.50 5.67
CA MET A 271 -16.39 3.43 5.51
C MET A 271 -17.28 3.64 4.27
N LEU A 272 -17.72 4.86 3.99
CA LEU A 272 -18.48 5.15 2.78
C LEU A 272 -17.65 4.90 1.51
N LEU A 273 -16.36 5.20 1.55
CA LEU A 273 -15.44 4.94 0.44
C LEU A 273 -15.16 3.45 0.19
N ALA A 274 -15.49 2.58 1.15
CA ALA A 274 -15.37 1.12 1.01
C ALA A 274 -16.60 0.44 0.38
N VAL A 275 -17.72 1.14 0.28
CA VAL A 275 -18.98 0.58 -0.26
C VAL A 275 -18.82 -0.11 -1.61
N PRO A 276 -18.03 0.41 -2.59
CA PRO A 276 -17.83 -0.28 -3.85
C PRO A 276 -17.23 -1.68 -3.71
N VAL A 277 -16.23 -1.85 -2.84
CA VAL A 277 -15.60 -3.16 -2.59
C VAL A 277 -16.59 -4.13 -1.95
N LEU A 278 -17.37 -3.65 -0.98
CA LEU A 278 -18.43 -4.44 -0.35
C LEU A 278 -19.42 -4.96 -1.40
N LEU A 279 -19.85 -4.10 -2.32
CA LEU A 279 -20.76 -4.49 -3.42
C LEU A 279 -20.11 -5.50 -4.36
N ILE A 280 -18.83 -5.32 -4.73
CA ILE A 280 -18.09 -6.26 -5.58
C ILE A 280 -18.00 -7.63 -4.91
N VAL A 281 -17.61 -7.68 -3.63
CA VAL A 281 -17.46 -8.93 -2.88
C VAL A 281 -18.81 -9.61 -2.69
N PHE A 282 -19.85 -8.87 -2.34
CA PHE A 282 -21.21 -9.40 -2.20
C PHE A 282 -21.73 -9.98 -3.52
N ALA A 283 -21.60 -9.25 -4.63
CA ALA A 283 -22.02 -9.73 -5.94
C ALA A 283 -21.23 -10.97 -6.39
N ALA A 284 -19.92 -11.01 -6.12
CA ALA A 284 -19.09 -12.18 -6.39
C ALA A 284 -19.55 -13.39 -5.58
N LEU A 285 -19.90 -13.20 -4.31
CA LEU A 285 -20.46 -14.25 -3.46
C LEU A 285 -21.79 -14.77 -4.00
N MET A 286 -22.71 -13.88 -4.38
CA MET A 286 -24.00 -14.27 -4.97
C MET A 286 -23.81 -15.06 -6.29
N LEU A 287 -22.90 -14.61 -7.16
CA LEU A 287 -22.57 -15.35 -8.39
C LEU A 287 -21.95 -16.73 -8.07
N ARG A 288 -21.13 -16.83 -7.04
CA ARG A 288 -20.53 -18.10 -6.61
C ARG A 288 -21.59 -19.09 -6.14
N ILE A 289 -22.55 -18.62 -5.31
CA ILE A 289 -23.68 -19.45 -4.83
C ILE A 289 -24.50 -19.92 -6.02
N ARG A 290 -24.90 -19.02 -6.92
CA ARG A 290 -25.68 -19.35 -8.11
C ARG A 290 -24.99 -20.37 -9.03
N LEU A 291 -23.68 -20.18 -9.28
CA LEU A 291 -22.91 -21.15 -10.07
C LEU A 291 -22.86 -22.53 -9.41
N GLN A 292 -22.80 -22.59 -8.09
CA GLN A 292 -22.80 -23.83 -7.34
C GLN A 292 -24.16 -24.54 -7.41
N GLU A 293 -25.27 -23.81 -7.34
CA GLU A 293 -26.63 -24.33 -7.49
C GLU A 293 -26.86 -24.94 -8.90
N TYR A 294 -26.47 -24.21 -9.95
CA TYR A 294 -26.72 -24.59 -11.33
C TYR A 294 -25.79 -25.67 -11.90
N ARG A 295 -24.54 -25.73 -11.44
CA ARG A 295 -23.47 -26.54 -12.05
C ARG A 295 -22.78 -27.50 -11.10
N GLY A 296 -23.16 -27.47 -9.83
CA GLY A 296 -22.50 -28.26 -8.79
C GLY A 296 -21.16 -27.68 -8.31
N ARG A 297 -20.56 -28.35 -7.33
CA ARG A 297 -19.38 -27.88 -6.60
C ARG A 297 -18.12 -27.71 -7.44
N GLY A 298 -18.02 -28.34 -8.62
CA GLY A 298 -16.85 -28.26 -9.51
C GLY A 298 -16.84 -27.11 -10.52
N ALA A 299 -17.91 -26.30 -10.56
CA ALA A 299 -18.10 -25.27 -11.58
C ALA A 299 -17.10 -24.11 -11.53
N VAL A 300 -16.49 -23.87 -10.39
CA VAL A 300 -15.55 -22.76 -10.14
C VAL A 300 -14.22 -23.32 -9.66
N SER A 301 -13.12 -22.81 -10.24
CA SER A 301 -11.78 -23.26 -9.86
C SER A 301 -11.45 -22.88 -8.41
N PRO A 302 -10.64 -23.69 -7.70
CA PRO A 302 -10.17 -23.36 -6.35
C PRO A 302 -9.48 -21.99 -6.27
N ALA A 303 -8.72 -21.61 -7.29
CA ALA A 303 -8.02 -20.31 -7.32
C ALA A 303 -8.99 -19.11 -7.38
N VAL A 304 -10.09 -19.19 -8.16
CA VAL A 304 -11.13 -18.16 -8.18
C VAL A 304 -11.86 -18.08 -6.84
N THR A 305 -12.10 -19.26 -6.21
CA THR A 305 -12.67 -19.30 -4.86
C THR A 305 -11.71 -18.69 -3.83
N ALA A 306 -10.40 -18.93 -3.98
CA ALA A 306 -9.37 -18.29 -3.14
C ALA A 306 -9.34 -16.76 -3.31
N CYS A 307 -9.51 -16.23 -4.54
CA CYS A 307 -9.68 -14.78 -4.75
C CYS A 307 -10.86 -14.22 -3.95
N LEU A 308 -12.01 -14.90 -4.01
CA LEU A 308 -13.21 -14.46 -3.28
C LEU A 308 -13.02 -14.51 -1.77
N ILE A 309 -12.42 -15.58 -1.23
CA ILE A 309 -12.13 -15.69 0.21
C ILE A 309 -11.15 -14.60 0.64
N THR A 310 -10.09 -14.37 -0.13
CA THR A 310 -9.12 -13.29 0.12
C THR A 310 -9.82 -11.93 0.16
N ALA A 311 -10.64 -11.64 -0.84
CA ALA A 311 -11.40 -10.40 -0.89
C ALA A 311 -12.32 -10.23 0.32
N GLY A 312 -13.07 -11.29 0.68
CA GLY A 312 -13.96 -11.29 1.84
C GLY A 312 -13.19 -11.09 3.15
N PHE A 313 -12.08 -11.79 3.34
CA PHE A 313 -11.24 -11.68 4.54
C PHE A 313 -10.69 -10.24 4.72
N PHE A 314 -10.07 -9.69 3.69
CA PHE A 314 -9.55 -8.32 3.77
C PHE A 314 -10.64 -7.25 3.83
N THR A 315 -11.82 -7.51 3.26
CA THR A 315 -12.97 -6.63 3.43
C THR A 315 -13.47 -6.64 4.89
N LEU A 316 -13.45 -7.78 5.56
CA LEU A 316 -13.73 -7.85 7.00
C LEU A 316 -12.62 -7.21 7.82
N ALA A 317 -11.36 -7.49 7.50
CA ALA A 317 -10.22 -6.88 8.18
C ALA A 317 -10.20 -5.34 8.08
N PHE A 318 -10.82 -4.76 7.05
CA PHE A 318 -10.96 -3.31 6.88
C PHE A 318 -11.62 -2.63 8.09
N PHE A 319 -12.55 -3.27 8.78
CA PHE A 319 -13.19 -2.66 9.95
C PHE A 319 -12.22 -2.39 11.11
N TRP A 320 -11.04 -3.02 11.09
CA TRP A 320 -9.96 -2.82 12.07
C TRP A 320 -8.74 -2.13 11.46
N VAL A 321 -8.47 -2.38 10.17
CA VAL A 321 -7.26 -1.93 9.48
C VAL A 321 -7.63 -1.39 8.10
N LYS A 322 -7.69 -0.07 7.94
CA LYS A 322 -8.17 0.56 6.70
C LYS A 322 -7.37 0.24 5.44
N SER A 323 -6.07 -0.04 5.57
CA SER A 323 -5.22 -0.47 4.44
C SER A 323 -5.56 -1.84 3.88
N ALA A 324 -6.36 -2.65 4.57
CA ALA A 324 -6.76 -3.99 4.12
C ALA A 324 -7.49 -3.98 2.76
N LEU A 325 -8.19 -2.89 2.42
CA LEU A 325 -8.86 -2.75 1.12
C LEU A 325 -7.89 -2.73 -0.07
N LEU A 326 -6.62 -2.40 0.14
CA LEU A 326 -5.58 -2.49 -0.88
C LEU A 326 -5.53 -3.90 -1.50
N PHE A 327 -5.72 -4.94 -0.70
CA PHE A 327 -5.68 -6.33 -1.15
C PHE A 327 -7.06 -6.92 -1.41
N ALA A 328 -8.09 -6.43 -0.73
CA ALA A 328 -9.48 -6.85 -0.96
C ALA A 328 -9.95 -6.52 -2.37
N ALA A 329 -9.65 -5.30 -2.84
CA ALA A 329 -10.13 -4.79 -4.12
C ALA A 329 -9.61 -5.59 -5.33
N PRO A 330 -8.30 -5.82 -5.53
CA PRO A 330 -7.80 -6.58 -6.67
C PRO A 330 -8.27 -8.03 -6.66
N ALA A 331 -8.33 -8.68 -5.49
CA ALA A 331 -8.85 -10.03 -5.37
C ALA A 331 -10.36 -10.11 -5.70
N GLY A 332 -11.14 -9.13 -5.21
CA GLY A 332 -12.58 -9.03 -5.49
C GLY A 332 -12.89 -8.80 -6.96
N VAL A 333 -12.14 -7.91 -7.62
CA VAL A 333 -12.29 -7.65 -9.06
C VAL A 333 -11.97 -8.90 -9.88
N LEU A 334 -10.87 -9.60 -9.58
CA LEU A 334 -10.57 -10.88 -10.25
C LEU A 334 -11.66 -11.91 -10.02
N ALA A 335 -12.17 -12.02 -8.79
CA ALA A 335 -13.24 -12.98 -8.47
C ALA A 335 -14.52 -12.68 -9.25
N ILE A 336 -15.03 -11.44 -9.20
CA ILE A 336 -16.29 -11.08 -9.86
C ILE A 336 -16.22 -11.22 -11.38
N LEU A 337 -15.10 -10.82 -11.99
CA LEU A 337 -14.89 -10.95 -13.44
C LEU A 337 -14.84 -12.43 -13.86
N SER A 338 -14.10 -13.27 -13.11
CA SER A 338 -13.97 -14.70 -13.41
C SER A 338 -15.28 -15.44 -13.21
N LEU A 339 -16.01 -15.16 -12.13
CA LEU A 339 -17.31 -15.75 -11.84
C LEU A 339 -18.36 -15.30 -12.86
N GLY A 340 -18.41 -14.00 -13.19
CA GLY A 340 -19.31 -13.44 -14.19
C GLY A 340 -19.07 -14.02 -15.58
N ASP A 341 -17.80 -14.13 -15.99
CA ASP A 341 -17.45 -14.75 -17.28
C ASP A 341 -17.82 -16.23 -17.33
N THR A 342 -17.62 -16.97 -16.23
CA THR A 342 -18.02 -18.38 -16.10
C THR A 342 -19.53 -18.53 -16.15
N PHE A 343 -20.27 -17.67 -15.47
CA PHE A 343 -21.72 -17.64 -15.48
C PHE A 343 -22.25 -17.39 -16.90
N LEU A 344 -21.76 -16.35 -17.57
CA LEU A 344 -22.21 -15.98 -18.92
C LEU A 344 -21.83 -17.01 -20.00
N ARG A 345 -20.77 -17.82 -19.81
CA ARG A 345 -20.44 -18.93 -20.73
C ARG A 345 -21.41 -20.07 -20.65
N GLY A 346 -21.91 -20.37 -19.48
CA GLY A 346 -22.65 -21.56 -19.20
C GLY A 346 -24.16 -21.42 -19.17
N GLU A 347 -24.62 -20.19 -19.31
CA GLU A 347 -26.05 -19.93 -19.30
C GLU A 347 -26.67 -20.37 -20.63
N GLN A 348 -27.48 -21.43 -20.59
CA GLN A 348 -28.25 -21.91 -21.71
C GLN A 348 -29.75 -21.50 -21.62
N SER A 349 -30.09 -20.77 -20.57
CA SER A 349 -31.44 -20.28 -20.31
C SER A 349 -31.93 -19.32 -21.41
N PRO A 350 -33.21 -19.32 -21.75
CA PRO A 350 -33.81 -18.30 -22.62
C PRO A 350 -33.63 -16.87 -22.10
N TYR A 351 -33.35 -16.74 -20.80
CA TYR A 351 -33.09 -15.43 -20.14
C TYR A 351 -31.63 -14.97 -20.22
N LYS A 352 -30.76 -15.63 -21.00
CA LYS A 352 -29.33 -15.31 -21.11
C LYS A 352 -29.06 -13.81 -21.44
N ASP A 353 -29.85 -13.24 -22.36
CA ASP A 353 -29.66 -11.85 -22.77
C ASP A 353 -30.18 -10.86 -21.72
N GLN A 354 -31.18 -11.23 -20.93
CA GLN A 354 -31.60 -10.44 -19.76
C GLN A 354 -30.50 -10.43 -18.69
N TRP A 355 -29.94 -11.60 -18.36
CA TRP A 355 -28.81 -11.69 -17.43
C TRP A 355 -27.58 -10.91 -17.88
N LYS A 356 -27.28 -10.88 -19.18
CA LYS A 356 -26.22 -10.01 -19.72
C LYS A 356 -26.53 -8.55 -19.49
N LYS A 357 -27.75 -8.09 -19.76
CA LYS A 357 -28.14 -6.70 -19.51
C LYS A 357 -28.04 -6.33 -18.03
N ILE A 358 -28.50 -7.21 -17.14
CA ILE A 358 -28.38 -7.01 -15.68
C ILE A 358 -26.90 -6.94 -15.26
N ALA A 359 -26.07 -7.87 -15.74
CA ALA A 359 -24.64 -7.88 -15.44
C ALA A 359 -23.91 -6.60 -15.94
N TRP A 360 -24.24 -6.13 -17.14
CA TRP A 360 -23.69 -4.89 -17.67
C TRP A 360 -24.22 -3.65 -16.93
N GLY A 361 -25.51 -3.63 -16.57
CA GLY A 361 -26.08 -2.55 -15.75
C GLY A 361 -25.42 -2.48 -14.36
N PHE A 362 -25.27 -3.62 -13.70
CA PHE A 362 -24.56 -3.71 -12.42
C PHE A 362 -23.10 -3.25 -12.54
N PHE A 363 -22.40 -3.74 -13.57
CA PHE A 363 -21.01 -3.34 -13.83
C PHE A 363 -20.88 -1.82 -14.04
N ALA A 364 -21.75 -1.24 -14.86
CA ALA A 364 -21.76 0.19 -15.12
C ALA A 364 -22.06 1.00 -13.85
N ALA A 365 -23.02 0.55 -13.03
CA ALA A 365 -23.36 1.19 -11.77
C ALA A 365 -22.20 1.13 -10.76
N VAL A 366 -21.53 -0.03 -10.64
CA VAL A 366 -20.36 -0.17 -9.76
C VAL A 366 -19.20 0.70 -10.27
N LEU A 367 -18.92 0.71 -11.58
CA LEU A 367 -17.88 1.54 -12.17
C LEU A 367 -18.15 3.03 -11.94
N LEU A 368 -19.39 3.48 -12.11
CA LEU A 368 -19.80 4.85 -11.83
C LEU A 368 -19.59 5.19 -10.34
N LEU A 369 -20.03 4.31 -9.44
CA LEU A 369 -19.87 4.50 -8.00
C LEU A 369 -18.40 4.56 -7.60
N THR A 370 -17.57 3.64 -8.10
CA THR A 370 -16.14 3.62 -7.82
C THR A 370 -15.42 4.87 -8.34
N THR A 371 -15.78 5.31 -9.55
CA THR A 371 -15.22 6.54 -10.13
C THR A 371 -15.63 7.76 -9.31
N LEU A 372 -16.91 7.83 -8.89
CA LEU A 372 -17.40 8.92 -8.06
C LEU A 372 -16.68 8.96 -6.70
N THR A 373 -16.49 7.81 -6.05
CA THR A 373 -15.74 7.73 -4.78
C THR A 373 -14.29 8.16 -4.94
N ALA A 374 -13.62 7.77 -6.02
CA ALA A 374 -12.26 8.22 -6.33
C ALA A 374 -12.17 9.74 -6.56
N VAL A 375 -13.13 10.32 -7.30
CA VAL A 375 -13.20 11.78 -7.53
C VAL A 375 -13.46 12.53 -6.22
N LEU A 376 -14.36 12.04 -5.37
CA LEU A 376 -14.63 12.62 -4.06
C LEU A 376 -13.38 12.56 -3.17
N TYR A 377 -12.70 11.41 -3.15
CA TYR A 377 -11.44 11.25 -2.40
C TYR A 377 -10.39 12.27 -2.86
N VAL A 378 -10.17 12.39 -4.18
CA VAL A 378 -9.23 13.36 -4.75
C VAL A 378 -9.56 14.80 -4.33
N LYS A 379 -10.83 15.15 -4.21
CA LYS A 379 -11.24 16.50 -3.73
C LYS A 379 -11.10 16.69 -2.22
N MET A 380 -11.22 15.62 -1.44
CA MET A 380 -11.22 15.68 0.03
C MET A 380 -9.80 15.62 0.62
N VAL A 381 -8.86 14.97 -0.06
CA VAL A 381 -7.48 14.85 0.42
C VAL A 381 -6.68 16.04 -0.09
N PRO A 382 -6.13 16.87 0.79
CA PRO A 382 -5.30 18.00 0.37
C PRO A 382 -4.04 17.52 -0.35
N ALA A 383 -3.58 18.32 -1.31
CA ALA A 383 -2.31 18.07 -1.98
C ALA A 383 -1.16 18.10 -0.96
N VAL A 384 -0.29 17.12 -1.03
CA VAL A 384 0.93 17.09 -0.20
C VAL A 384 1.95 18.00 -0.86
N THR A 385 2.29 19.11 -0.21
CA THR A 385 3.29 20.08 -0.70
C THR A 385 4.59 19.94 0.07
N VAL A 386 5.71 20.02 -0.64
CA VAL A 386 7.05 20.10 -0.02
C VAL A 386 7.26 21.53 0.47
N PRO A 387 7.67 21.75 1.72
CA PRO A 387 7.97 23.09 2.25
C PRO A 387 9.35 23.57 1.76
N VAL A 388 9.40 23.99 0.49
CA VAL A 388 10.66 24.29 -0.24
C VAL A 388 11.43 25.43 0.43
N LYS A 389 10.73 26.51 0.80
CA LYS A 389 11.39 27.69 1.40
C LYS A 389 11.94 27.39 2.81
N ILE A 390 11.22 26.57 3.60
CA ILE A 390 11.74 26.04 4.86
C ILE A 390 13.02 25.25 4.58
N GLY A 391 13.00 24.35 3.58
CA GLY A 391 14.16 23.55 3.19
C GLY A 391 15.36 24.40 2.76
N GLU A 392 15.13 25.43 1.94
CA GLU A 392 16.17 26.40 1.52
C GLU A 392 16.77 27.13 2.72
N TYR A 393 15.94 27.60 3.66
CA TYR A 393 16.42 28.24 4.88
C TYR A 393 17.30 27.30 5.70
N LEU A 394 16.84 26.06 5.95
CA LEU A 394 17.58 25.07 6.72
C LEU A 394 18.91 24.74 6.03
N LYS A 395 18.91 24.55 4.71
CA LYS A 395 20.13 24.27 3.94
C LYS A 395 21.15 25.39 4.00
N LYS A 396 20.69 26.64 4.03
CA LYS A 396 21.56 27.82 4.09
C LYS A 396 22.16 28.07 5.48
N ASN A 397 21.38 27.76 6.53
CA ASN A 397 21.70 28.23 7.89
C ASN A 397 22.12 27.10 8.84
N LEU A 398 21.85 25.84 8.51
CA LEU A 398 22.18 24.70 9.37
C LEU A 398 23.20 23.77 8.69
N PRO A 399 24.27 23.38 9.40
CA PRO A 399 25.22 22.37 8.93
C PRO A 399 24.56 21.02 8.66
N GLU A 400 25.21 20.21 7.82
CA GLU A 400 24.79 18.83 7.58
C GLU A 400 24.75 18.02 8.89
N GLY A 401 23.76 17.19 9.04
CA GLY A 401 23.56 16.36 10.23
C GLY A 401 23.00 17.11 11.44
N THR A 402 22.61 18.40 11.30
CA THR A 402 21.98 19.15 12.39
C THR A 402 20.69 18.49 12.84
N PRO A 403 20.52 18.20 14.14
CA PRO A 403 19.28 17.66 14.68
C PRO A 403 18.18 18.71 14.70
N VAL A 404 17.03 18.35 14.13
CA VAL A 404 15.83 19.20 14.06
C VAL A 404 14.61 18.41 14.55
N LEU A 405 13.85 19.01 15.46
CA LEU A 405 12.60 18.45 15.95
C LEU A 405 11.49 18.70 14.93
N ASN A 406 10.85 17.65 14.43
CA ASN A 406 9.61 17.76 13.67
C ASN A 406 8.41 17.73 14.64
N GLY A 407 7.57 18.78 14.60
CA GLY A 407 6.43 18.93 15.49
C GLY A 407 5.40 17.81 15.31
N ASN A 408 5.24 17.36 14.07
CA ASN A 408 4.37 16.22 13.73
C ASN A 408 5.19 15.16 12.97
N ARG A 409 5.11 13.89 13.42
CA ARG A 409 5.77 12.78 12.76
C ARG A 409 5.28 12.55 11.31
N GLN A 410 4.00 12.85 11.04
CA GLN A 410 3.41 12.70 9.72
C GLN A 410 4.00 13.68 8.69
N ASP A 411 4.64 14.75 9.15
CA ASP A 411 5.33 15.70 8.30
C ASP A 411 6.72 15.24 7.87
N PHE A 412 7.25 14.16 8.49
CA PHE A 412 8.59 13.67 8.18
C PHE A 412 8.87 13.50 6.69
N PRO A 413 8.02 12.87 5.87
CA PRO A 413 8.30 12.72 4.44
C PRO A 413 8.46 14.05 3.69
N ARG A 414 7.65 15.05 4.06
CA ARG A 414 7.69 16.40 3.47
C ARG A 414 8.95 17.15 3.88
N LEU A 415 9.29 17.06 5.16
CA LEU A 415 10.46 17.70 5.76
C LEU A 415 11.75 17.03 5.29
N TYR A 416 11.76 15.71 5.20
CA TYR A 416 12.87 14.94 4.65
C TYR A 416 13.12 15.29 3.17
N ALA A 417 12.07 15.41 2.38
CA ALA A 417 12.18 15.86 0.99
C ALA A 417 12.69 17.31 0.87
N ALA A 418 12.31 18.19 1.77
CA ALA A 418 12.74 19.58 1.77
C ALA A 418 14.19 19.77 2.24
N ALA A 419 14.61 19.01 3.26
CA ALA A 419 15.91 19.15 3.91
C ALA A 419 16.50 17.77 4.30
N PRO A 420 16.94 16.95 3.33
CA PRO A 420 17.47 15.61 3.57
C PRO A 420 18.83 15.62 4.30
N HIS A 421 19.52 16.76 4.37
CA HIS A 421 20.76 16.95 5.09
C HIS A 421 20.57 17.13 6.62
N CYS A 422 19.33 17.37 7.08
CA CYS A 422 19.01 17.44 8.50
C CYS A 422 18.77 16.05 9.09
N ARG A 423 18.95 15.92 10.41
CA ARG A 423 18.56 14.73 11.18
C ARG A 423 17.26 15.01 11.91
N TRP A 424 16.18 14.41 11.46
CA TRP A 424 14.86 14.57 12.05
C TRP A 424 14.72 13.70 13.29
N GLN A 425 13.94 14.13 14.25
CA GLN A 425 13.80 13.37 15.50
C GLN A 425 13.01 12.05 15.27
N TRP A 426 11.98 12.12 14.45
CA TRP A 426 11.05 11.02 14.19
C TRP A 426 10.84 10.79 12.71
N GLY A 427 10.75 9.52 12.33
CA GLY A 427 10.14 9.11 11.08
C GLY A 427 8.59 9.05 11.19
N THR A 428 7.96 8.58 10.13
CA THR A 428 6.48 8.48 10.06
C THR A 428 5.94 7.35 10.94
N ASP A 429 6.70 6.27 11.09
CA ASP A 429 6.25 5.05 11.70
C ASP A 429 6.69 4.93 13.17
N PRO A 430 5.74 5.03 14.11
CA PRO A 430 6.05 4.96 15.53
C PRO A 430 6.53 3.57 16.00
N ALA A 431 6.29 2.50 15.23
CA ALA A 431 6.75 1.16 15.59
C ALA A 431 8.27 1.05 15.64
N PHE A 432 8.98 1.96 14.98
CA PHE A 432 10.45 1.99 15.00
C PHE A 432 11.05 2.72 16.18
N ALA A 433 10.24 3.41 16.99
CA ALA A 433 10.74 4.00 18.23
C ALA A 433 11.03 2.91 19.28
N THR A 434 12.13 3.06 20.02
CA THR A 434 12.42 2.17 21.16
C THR A 434 11.42 2.41 22.29
N GLU A 435 11.33 1.51 23.26
CA GLU A 435 10.39 1.66 24.40
C GLU A 435 10.64 2.96 25.18
N SER A 436 11.93 3.32 25.39
CA SER A 436 12.29 4.61 26.01
C SER A 436 11.86 5.82 25.15
N ASP A 437 11.85 5.66 23.85
CA ASP A 437 11.53 6.69 22.91
C ASP A 437 10.01 6.83 22.70
N HIS A 438 9.23 5.77 22.91
CA HIS A 438 7.78 5.85 22.99
C HIS A 438 7.32 6.81 24.09
N GLN A 439 7.96 6.81 25.24
CA GLN A 439 7.65 7.78 26.30
C GLN A 439 8.00 9.22 25.88
N LYS A 440 9.15 9.42 25.24
CA LYS A 440 9.54 10.71 24.69
C LYS A 440 8.57 11.17 23.59
N MET A 441 8.16 10.25 22.72
CA MET A 441 7.17 10.52 21.67
C MET A 441 5.81 10.91 22.26
N LYS A 442 5.33 10.22 23.30
CA LYS A 442 4.12 10.62 24.05
C LYS A 442 4.23 12.02 24.62
N LEU A 443 5.38 12.38 25.18
CA LEU A 443 5.62 13.72 25.68
C LEU A 443 5.60 14.77 24.56
N LEU A 444 6.18 14.46 23.40
CA LEU A 444 6.15 15.36 22.25
C LEU A 444 4.72 15.57 21.72
N ILE A 445 3.95 14.48 21.56
CA ILE A 445 2.57 14.54 21.12
C ILE A 445 1.73 15.39 22.08
N ARG A 446 1.90 15.21 23.38
CA ARG A 446 1.22 16.02 24.40
C ARG A 446 1.62 17.48 24.34
N ALA A 447 2.90 17.78 24.05
CA ALA A 447 3.40 19.14 23.91
C ALA A 447 2.86 19.84 22.66
N ALA A 448 2.80 19.10 21.54
CA ALA A 448 2.36 19.64 20.25
C ALA A 448 0.82 19.65 20.08
N HIS A 449 0.13 18.68 20.69
CA HIS A 449 -1.32 18.48 20.53
C HIS A 449 -1.97 18.19 21.90
N PRO A 450 -2.11 19.20 22.77
CA PRO A 450 -2.66 19.00 24.12
C PRO A 450 -4.09 18.51 24.15
N GLU A 451 -4.89 18.76 23.10
CA GLU A 451 -6.27 18.27 22.95
C GLU A 451 -6.37 16.75 22.81
N PHE A 452 -5.32 16.10 22.37
CA PHE A 452 -5.27 14.63 22.24
C PHE A 452 -4.85 13.92 23.51
N SER A 453 -4.46 14.65 24.52
CA SER A 453 -4.21 14.08 25.84
C SER A 453 -5.54 13.87 26.55
N LEU A 454 -6.14 12.70 26.35
CA LEU A 454 -7.35 12.26 27.09
C LEU A 454 -7.12 12.18 28.60
N VAL A 455 -5.87 12.18 29.02
CA VAL A 455 -5.46 12.14 30.42
C VAL A 455 -4.97 13.52 30.82
N GLN A 456 -5.91 14.43 31.05
CA GLN A 456 -5.75 15.57 31.95
C GLN A 456 -5.21 16.89 31.40
N ARG A 457 -6.11 17.77 31.47
CA ARG A 457 -6.05 19.19 31.90
C ARG A 457 -5.22 19.47 33.17
N PHE A 458 -4.18 18.68 33.48
CA PHE A 458 -3.32 18.98 34.62
C PHE A 458 -2.13 19.80 34.20
N GLU A 459 -1.96 20.95 34.87
CA GLU A 459 -0.84 21.89 34.70
C GLU A 459 0.56 21.28 34.85
N ALA A 460 0.68 20.08 35.40
CA ALA A 460 1.94 19.39 35.62
C ALA A 460 2.65 18.90 34.36
N ASP A 461 1.97 18.83 33.22
CA ASP A 461 2.51 18.25 31.98
C ASP A 461 3.02 19.29 30.95
N ARG A 462 3.12 20.56 31.30
CA ARG A 462 3.77 21.57 30.46
C ARG A 462 5.25 21.22 30.30
N ILE A 463 5.60 20.75 29.14
CA ILE A 463 6.98 20.39 28.83
C ILE A 463 7.74 21.66 28.45
N SER A 464 8.55 22.18 29.35
CA SER A 464 9.38 23.35 29.07
C SER A 464 10.33 23.10 27.90
N ALA A 465 10.68 24.14 27.15
CA ALA A 465 11.69 24.07 26.10
C ALA A 465 13.01 23.43 26.60
N LYS A 466 13.41 23.76 27.83
CA LYS A 466 14.59 23.21 28.49
C LYS A 466 14.49 21.69 28.71
N ARG A 467 13.30 21.18 29.03
CA ARG A 467 13.06 19.74 29.20
C ARG A 467 13.10 19.02 27.85
N LEU A 468 12.50 19.61 26.80
CA LEU A 468 12.59 19.06 25.43
C LEU A 468 14.04 19.09 24.93
N LEU A 469 14.82 20.15 25.19
CA LEU A 469 16.23 20.18 24.88
C LEU A 469 17.01 19.06 25.57
N GLY A 470 16.75 18.82 26.87
CA GLY A 470 17.38 17.75 27.63
C GLY A 470 17.08 16.37 27.04
N PHE A 471 15.84 16.14 26.59
CA PHE A 471 15.43 14.87 25.98
C PHE A 471 15.98 14.69 24.56
N TYR A 472 15.90 15.72 23.73
CA TYR A 472 16.13 15.57 22.29
C TYR A 472 17.49 16.09 21.84
N ARG A 473 18.19 16.84 22.67
CA ARG A 473 19.49 17.46 22.35
C ARG A 473 19.41 18.22 21.01
N THR A 474 18.33 18.98 20.83
CA THR A 474 18.12 19.81 19.65
C THR A 474 17.74 21.22 20.04
N THR A 475 18.26 22.18 19.30
CA THR A 475 17.98 23.61 19.48
C THR A 475 17.01 24.15 18.44
N TYR A 476 16.66 23.32 17.45
CA TYR A 476 15.81 23.72 16.33
C TYR A 476 14.57 22.84 16.26
N ALA A 477 13.44 23.43 15.88
CA ALA A 477 12.22 22.72 15.57
C ALA A 477 11.57 23.30 14.30
N VAL A 478 10.81 22.48 13.59
CA VAL A 478 9.97 22.90 12.47
C VAL A 478 8.52 22.49 12.76
N ILE A 479 7.62 23.46 12.64
CA ILE A 479 6.17 23.26 12.70
C ILE A 479 5.60 23.71 11.37
N LEU A 480 4.84 22.86 10.69
CA LEU A 480 4.17 23.24 9.44
C LEU A 480 2.85 23.97 9.70
N GLU A 481 2.42 24.81 8.75
CA GLU A 481 1.32 25.75 8.94
C GLU A 481 -0.01 25.15 9.42
N PRO A 482 -0.43 23.91 9.03
CA PRO A 482 -1.65 23.33 9.56
C PRO A 482 -1.67 23.13 11.07
N ASP A 483 -0.49 23.06 11.72
CA ASP A 483 -0.33 22.74 13.14
C ASP A 483 -0.16 24.01 14.01
N GLN A 484 -1.02 25.02 13.84
CA GLN A 484 -0.95 26.26 14.59
C GLN A 484 -1.07 26.08 16.10
N ASP A 485 -1.83 25.08 16.53
CA ASP A 485 -1.96 24.74 17.95
C ASP A 485 -0.62 24.23 18.52
N ALA A 486 0.08 23.38 17.76
CA ALA A 486 1.44 22.95 18.10
C ALA A 486 2.41 24.12 18.22
N LEU A 487 2.36 25.08 17.30
CA LEU A 487 3.15 26.31 17.37
C LEU A 487 2.88 27.05 18.68
N ASN A 488 1.60 27.30 19.03
CA ASN A 488 1.21 28.03 20.25
C ASN A 488 1.75 27.33 21.50
N VAL A 489 1.64 26.01 21.58
CA VAL A 489 2.16 25.23 22.70
C VAL A 489 3.68 25.34 22.78
N MET A 490 4.40 25.27 21.68
CA MET A 490 5.87 25.42 21.66
C MET A 490 6.29 26.81 22.14
N LEU A 491 5.62 27.87 21.67
CA LEU A 491 5.90 29.25 22.10
C LEU A 491 5.64 29.46 23.60
N GLN A 492 4.55 28.90 24.15
CA GLN A 492 4.26 28.94 25.58
C GLN A 492 5.30 28.18 26.42
N ASN A 493 6.00 27.23 25.83
CA ASN A 493 7.05 26.47 26.47
C ASN A 493 8.49 27.01 26.24
N GLY A 494 8.60 28.25 25.78
CA GLY A 494 9.87 28.99 25.70
C GLY A 494 10.62 28.87 24.38
N TRP A 495 10.01 28.27 23.36
CA TRP A 495 10.54 28.32 21.99
C TRP A 495 10.28 29.70 21.38
N GLN A 496 11.16 30.13 20.48
CA GLN A 496 11.08 31.43 19.79
C GLN A 496 11.05 31.17 18.28
N ILE A 497 10.25 31.95 17.55
CA ILE A 497 10.27 31.90 16.09
C ILE A 497 11.59 32.50 15.59
N LEU A 498 12.40 31.67 14.98
CA LEU A 498 13.62 32.07 14.29
C LEU A 498 13.32 32.58 12.88
N HIS A 499 12.42 31.89 12.19
CA HIS A 499 11.99 32.25 10.85
C HIS A 499 10.57 31.77 10.59
N ALA A 500 9.74 32.65 10.01
CA ALA A 500 8.38 32.33 9.61
C ALA A 500 8.29 32.36 8.08
N VAL A 501 7.72 31.30 7.49
CA VAL A 501 7.50 31.17 6.06
C VAL A 501 6.00 31.08 5.80
N PRO A 502 5.36 32.19 5.37
CA PRO A 502 3.92 32.18 5.08
C PRO A 502 3.55 31.11 4.06
N GLY A 503 2.51 30.31 4.37
CA GLY A 503 2.04 29.20 3.54
C GLY A 503 2.80 27.88 3.72
N GLU A 504 3.91 27.87 4.50
CA GLU A 504 4.65 26.63 4.78
C GLU A 504 4.74 26.32 6.28
N GLY A 505 5.09 27.29 7.13
CA GLY A 505 5.22 27.10 8.58
C GLY A 505 6.30 27.91 9.25
N TRP A 506 6.84 27.41 10.35
CA TRP A 506 7.76 28.11 11.24
C TRP A 506 8.97 27.27 11.60
N ILE A 507 10.12 27.93 11.63
CA ILE A 507 11.35 27.39 12.18
C ILE A 507 11.53 28.04 13.55
N LEU A 508 11.65 27.21 14.57
CA LEU A 508 11.78 27.62 15.95
C LEU A 508 13.19 27.32 16.46
N SER A 509 13.64 28.11 17.43
CA SER A 509 14.85 27.84 18.20
C SER A 509 14.64 28.09 19.68
N VAL A 510 15.50 27.45 20.50
CA VAL A 510 15.65 27.78 21.93
C VAL A 510 16.99 28.44 22.09
N LYS A 511 16.99 29.58 22.74
CA LYS A 511 18.21 30.32 23.12
C LYS A 511 18.93 29.68 24.30
#